data_8e72f4b5b58bf8c67dd8d30fb1759652
#
_entry.id   8e72f4b5b58bf8c67dd8d30fb1759652
#
_cell.length_a   1.000
_cell.length_b   1.000
_cell.length_c   1.000
_cell.angle_alpha   90.00
_cell.angle_beta   90.00
_cell.angle_gamma   90.00
#
_symmetry.space_group_name_H-M   'P 1'
#
loop_
_entity.id
_entity.type
_entity.pdbx_description
1 polymer ?
#
loop_
_entity_poly.entity_id
_entity_poly.type
_entity_poly.pdbx_seq_one_letter_code
_entity_poly.pdbx_strand_id
1 'polypeptide(L)'
;EINGVGGERMQAEGLDSVFPMQDIALMGFAEILPHIPKVLKRIKETVAAIDAFEPEAVITIDSPGFNFRLVKALRERGLKTKFIHYVAPTVWAYKPERAKKTAALFDHLLVLLPFEPPYFEAEGLATTFVGHPVMDDVEEAFARRTSWEIEEKKPLKLALLPGSRKGELKRMLPVYHATLTRLKKRYGEIELMIPTTQAMEEVIRKAIAPWHVTYRLISDPILKQRSYYACDLAMVKSGTIALE
;
A
#
# COMPACT_ATOMS: atom_id res chain seq x y z
N GLU A 1 12.07 24.50 2.47
CA GLU A 1 12.74 23.50 3.31
C GLU A 1 11.74 22.46 3.80
N ILE A 2 12.12 21.16 3.85
CA ILE A 2 11.27 20.06 4.29
C ILE A 2 11.96 19.39 5.48
N ASN A 3 11.19 19.14 6.54
CA ASN A 3 11.62 18.38 7.71
C ASN A 3 10.51 17.38 8.08
N GLY A 4 10.85 16.22 8.63
CA GLY A 4 9.82 15.27 9.03
C GLY A 4 10.29 13.83 9.20
N VAL A 5 9.34 12.91 9.10
CA VAL A 5 9.58 11.45 9.17
C VAL A 5 9.29 10.84 7.81
N GLY A 6 10.29 10.21 7.22
CA GLY A 6 10.18 9.61 5.90
C GLY A 6 10.95 8.29 5.77
N GLY A 7 10.60 7.53 4.74
CA GLY A 7 11.30 6.29 4.38
C GLY A 7 12.48 6.54 3.45
N GLU A 8 13.09 5.44 3.01
CA GLU A 8 14.31 5.43 2.18
C GLU A 8 14.22 6.29 0.92
N ARG A 9 13.05 6.31 0.25
CA ARG A 9 12.85 7.12 -0.97
C ARG A 9 12.92 8.62 -0.66
N MET A 10 12.30 9.07 0.45
CA MET A 10 12.36 10.46 0.87
C MET A 10 13.75 10.86 1.35
N GLN A 11 14.46 9.93 2.01
CA GLN A 11 15.85 10.12 2.41
C GLN A 11 16.78 10.25 1.20
N ALA A 12 16.55 9.47 0.14
CA ALA A 12 17.31 9.58 -1.11
C ALA A 12 17.15 10.95 -1.79
N GLU A 13 16.01 11.63 -1.56
CA GLU A 13 15.73 12.99 -2.02
C GLU A 13 16.17 14.07 -1.00
N GLY A 14 16.95 13.69 0.02
CA GLY A 14 17.58 14.62 0.96
C GLY A 14 16.79 14.88 2.26
N LEU A 15 15.73 14.13 2.57
CA LEU A 15 15.04 14.23 3.84
C LEU A 15 15.88 13.58 4.95
N ASP A 16 16.29 14.36 5.97
CA ASP A 16 16.83 13.80 7.21
C ASP A 16 15.68 13.44 8.15
N SER A 17 15.42 12.15 8.31
CA SER A 17 14.25 11.67 9.07
C SER A 17 14.47 11.77 10.57
N VAL A 18 13.54 12.38 11.29
CA VAL A 18 13.56 12.56 12.77
C VAL A 18 13.78 11.23 13.52
N PHE A 19 13.27 10.13 12.96
CA PHE A 19 13.52 8.75 13.44
C PHE A 19 13.26 7.74 12.30
N PRO A 20 13.72 6.48 12.45
CA PRO A 20 13.48 5.45 11.45
C PRO A 20 11.97 5.18 11.24
N MET A 21 11.47 5.32 10.01
CA MET A 21 10.05 5.13 9.68
C MET A 21 9.53 3.73 10.06
N GLN A 22 10.41 2.72 10.13
CA GLN A 22 10.08 1.36 10.56
C GLN A 22 9.48 1.31 11.97
N ASP A 23 9.75 2.29 12.81
CA ASP A 23 9.22 2.38 14.18
C ASP A 23 7.71 2.60 14.23
N ILE A 24 7.12 3.13 13.15
CA ILE A 24 5.69 3.44 13.01
C ILE A 24 5.01 2.65 11.89
N ALA A 25 5.77 1.93 11.06
CA ALA A 25 5.27 1.11 9.97
C ALA A 25 4.67 -0.23 10.45
N LEU A 26 3.97 -0.21 11.59
CA LEU A 26 3.34 -1.37 12.21
C LEU A 26 1.96 -1.61 11.59
N MET A 27 1.68 -2.85 11.22
CA MET A 27 0.40 -3.23 10.63
C MET A 27 -0.24 -4.40 11.37
N GLY A 28 -1.48 -4.20 11.81
CA GLY A 28 -2.27 -5.21 12.49
C GLY A 28 -2.36 -4.98 14.00
N PHE A 29 -3.55 -5.26 14.56
CA PHE A 29 -3.86 -4.97 15.95
C PHE A 29 -2.92 -5.70 16.94
N ALA A 30 -2.56 -6.95 16.63
CA ALA A 30 -1.68 -7.75 17.46
C ALA A 30 -0.22 -7.28 17.45
N GLU A 31 0.22 -6.68 16.34
CA GLU A 31 1.58 -6.15 16.20
C GLU A 31 1.73 -4.76 16.86
N ILE A 32 0.65 -3.99 16.92
CA ILE A 32 0.66 -2.63 17.49
C ILE A 32 0.68 -2.64 19.02
N LEU A 33 -0.01 -3.58 19.67
CA LEU A 33 -0.17 -3.57 21.13
C LEU A 33 1.14 -3.49 21.92
N PRO A 34 2.18 -4.30 21.63
CA PRO A 34 3.45 -4.25 22.37
C PRO A 34 4.25 -2.95 22.09
N HIS A 35 3.95 -2.28 20.97
CA HIS A 35 4.70 -1.12 20.51
C HIS A 35 4.04 0.23 20.84
N ILE A 36 2.88 0.23 21.51
CA ILE A 36 2.16 1.46 21.88
C ILE A 36 3.07 2.49 22.60
N PRO A 37 3.89 2.12 23.58
CA PRO A 37 4.78 3.09 24.24
C PRO A 37 5.77 3.74 23.26
N LYS A 38 6.31 2.96 22.33
CA LYS A 38 7.23 3.45 21.29
C LYS A 38 6.52 4.41 20.35
N VAL A 39 5.32 4.07 19.89
CA VAL A 39 4.50 4.94 19.02
C VAL A 39 4.18 6.26 19.71
N LEU A 40 3.80 6.24 20.99
CA LEU A 40 3.53 7.45 21.76
C LEU A 40 4.79 8.32 21.94
N LYS A 41 5.95 7.69 22.15
CA LYS A 41 7.24 8.40 22.19
C LYS A 41 7.51 9.09 20.85
N ARG A 42 7.33 8.39 19.73
CA ARG A 42 7.54 8.94 18.37
C ARG A 42 6.58 10.07 18.05
N ILE A 43 5.32 10.01 18.52
CA ILE A 43 4.38 11.13 18.41
C ILE A 43 4.94 12.36 19.14
N LYS A 44 5.43 12.21 20.38
CA LYS A 44 6.01 13.33 21.15
C LYS A 44 7.24 13.94 20.46
N GLU A 45 8.13 13.09 19.92
CA GLU A 45 9.31 13.55 19.19
C GLU A 45 8.92 14.31 17.92
N THR A 46 7.92 13.81 17.17
CA THR A 46 7.42 14.49 15.96
C THR A 46 6.76 15.83 16.32
N VAL A 47 5.97 15.87 17.40
CA VAL A 47 5.38 17.14 17.89
C VAL A 47 6.47 18.15 18.20
N ALA A 48 7.51 17.74 18.93
CA ALA A 48 8.62 18.65 19.29
C ALA A 48 9.40 19.14 18.05
N ALA A 49 9.60 18.26 17.06
CA ALA A 49 10.25 18.64 15.81
C ALA A 49 9.40 19.64 15.00
N ILE A 50 8.08 19.45 14.93
CA ILE A 50 7.15 20.36 14.25
C ILE A 50 7.10 21.71 14.98
N ASP A 51 7.01 21.71 16.31
CA ASP A 51 7.04 22.95 17.12
C ASP A 51 8.33 23.77 16.89
N ALA A 52 9.48 23.08 16.78
CA ALA A 52 10.77 23.74 16.56
C ALA A 52 10.97 24.23 15.11
N PHE A 53 10.33 23.57 14.14
CA PHE A 53 10.45 23.90 12.71
C PHE A 53 9.47 25.01 12.29
N GLU A 54 8.36 25.19 13.02
CA GLU A 54 7.30 26.17 12.75
C GLU A 54 6.80 26.14 11.28
N PRO A 55 6.34 25.00 10.75
CA PRO A 55 6.01 24.88 9.35
C PRO A 55 4.75 25.64 8.94
N GLU A 56 4.69 26.15 7.72
CA GLU A 56 3.47 26.71 7.11
C GLU A 56 2.39 25.65 6.89
N ALA A 57 2.80 24.40 6.61
CA ALA A 57 1.89 23.28 6.44
C ALA A 57 2.50 21.98 6.98
N VAL A 58 1.65 21.15 7.57
CA VAL A 58 1.97 19.76 7.97
C VAL A 58 1.26 18.81 7.03
N ILE A 59 2.02 18.06 6.25
CA ILE A 59 1.51 17.03 5.34
C ILE A 59 1.69 15.67 5.99
N THR A 60 0.61 14.93 6.14
CA THR A 60 0.62 13.56 6.66
C THR A 60 0.22 12.58 5.56
N ILE A 61 0.90 11.43 5.50
CA ILE A 61 0.70 10.43 4.44
C ILE A 61 0.26 9.12 5.07
N ASP A 62 -0.92 8.61 4.67
CA ASP A 62 -1.48 7.33 5.15
C ASP A 62 -1.39 7.16 6.69
N SER A 63 -1.17 5.95 7.18
CA SER A 63 -0.94 5.62 8.60
C SER A 63 -1.86 6.34 9.60
N PRO A 64 -3.19 6.21 9.49
CA PRO A 64 -4.14 6.96 10.33
C PRO A 64 -3.98 6.66 11.82
N GLY A 65 -3.44 5.50 12.17
CA GLY A 65 -3.12 5.13 13.55
C GLY A 65 -2.10 6.05 14.22
N PHE A 66 -1.12 6.54 13.50
CA PHE A 66 -0.11 7.49 13.94
C PHE A 66 -0.53 8.93 13.64
N ASN A 67 -0.82 9.23 12.39
CA ASN A 67 -1.03 10.60 11.90
C ASN A 67 -2.23 11.30 12.54
N PHE A 68 -3.35 10.60 12.76
CA PHE A 68 -4.52 11.22 13.40
C PHE A 68 -4.26 11.57 14.86
N ARG A 69 -3.47 10.76 15.58
CA ARG A 69 -3.06 11.09 16.95
C ARG A 69 -2.07 12.26 16.99
N LEU A 70 -1.14 12.29 16.04
CA LEU A 70 -0.18 13.38 15.88
C LEU A 70 -0.91 14.71 15.65
N VAL A 71 -1.77 14.77 14.62
CA VAL A 71 -2.50 16.00 14.28
C VAL A 71 -3.43 16.42 15.40
N LYS A 72 -4.10 15.48 16.08
CA LYS A 72 -4.90 15.78 17.25
C LYS A 72 -4.07 16.46 18.35
N ALA A 73 -2.89 15.93 18.67
CA ALA A 73 -2.01 16.52 19.68
C ALA A 73 -1.53 17.93 19.28
N LEU A 74 -1.25 18.17 18.00
CA LEU A 74 -0.86 19.49 17.49
C LEU A 74 -2.02 20.49 17.54
N ARG A 75 -3.23 20.08 17.19
CA ARG A 75 -4.44 20.90 17.32
C ARG A 75 -4.74 21.28 18.77
N GLU A 76 -4.62 20.33 19.70
CA GLU A 76 -4.81 20.58 21.14
C GLU A 76 -3.79 21.57 21.72
N ARG A 77 -2.62 21.69 21.11
CA ARG A 77 -1.59 22.70 21.45
C ARG A 77 -1.83 24.06 20.82
N GLY A 78 -2.86 24.17 19.96
CA GLY A 78 -3.23 25.43 19.32
C GLY A 78 -2.33 25.82 18.13
N LEU A 79 -1.63 24.89 17.52
CA LEU A 79 -0.77 25.15 16.36
C LEU A 79 -1.60 25.67 15.18
N LYS A 80 -1.25 26.87 14.68
CA LYS A 80 -1.96 27.57 13.59
C LYS A 80 -1.35 27.30 12.22
N THR A 81 -1.09 26.04 11.91
CA THR A 81 -0.60 25.62 10.59
C THR A 81 -1.70 24.90 9.80
N LYS A 82 -1.52 24.74 8.51
CA LYS A 82 -2.42 23.94 7.68
C LYS A 82 -2.11 22.45 7.82
N PHE A 83 -3.12 21.64 8.08
CA PHE A 83 -3.01 20.17 8.15
C PHE A 83 -3.59 19.55 6.90
N ILE A 84 -2.75 18.94 6.09
CA ILE A 84 -3.12 18.25 4.85
C ILE A 84 -2.89 16.75 5.04
N HIS A 85 -3.89 15.94 4.67
CA HIS A 85 -3.73 14.48 4.70
C HIS A 85 -3.76 13.92 3.28
N TYR A 86 -2.82 13.04 2.99
CA TYR A 86 -2.74 12.30 1.74
C TYR A 86 -3.02 10.83 1.99
N VAL A 87 -3.86 10.20 1.18
CA VAL A 87 -4.42 8.84 1.31
C VAL A 87 -5.56 8.76 2.34
N ALA A 88 -6.77 8.89 1.83
CA ALA A 88 -7.99 8.82 2.64
C ALA A 88 -8.20 7.47 3.34
N PRO A 89 -8.76 7.46 4.55
CA PRO A 89 -9.28 6.22 5.12
C PRO A 89 -10.46 5.70 4.29
N THR A 90 -10.51 4.40 4.04
CA THR A 90 -11.50 3.71 3.19
C THR A 90 -12.91 3.70 3.81
N VAL A 91 -13.50 4.88 4.03
CA VAL A 91 -14.80 5.08 4.71
C VAL A 91 -15.96 4.47 3.93
N TRP A 92 -15.84 4.36 2.63
CA TRP A 92 -16.82 3.73 1.74
C TRP A 92 -16.92 2.21 1.92
N ALA A 93 -15.91 1.57 2.50
CA ALA A 93 -15.89 0.13 2.75
C ALA A 93 -16.01 -0.22 4.24
N TYR A 94 -15.58 0.67 5.14
CA TYR A 94 -15.50 0.35 6.57
C TYR A 94 -15.51 1.60 7.44
N LYS A 95 -16.45 1.64 8.40
CA LYS A 95 -16.60 2.71 9.40
C LYS A 95 -16.75 4.11 8.77
N PRO A 96 -17.90 4.40 8.12
CA PRO A 96 -18.14 5.68 7.46
C PRO A 96 -18.02 6.88 8.40
N GLU A 97 -18.30 6.71 9.70
CA GLU A 97 -18.12 7.75 10.72
C GLU A 97 -16.69 8.29 10.84
N ARG A 98 -15.71 7.62 10.22
CA ARG A 98 -14.32 8.10 10.15
C ARG A 98 -14.18 9.34 9.27
N ALA A 99 -15.10 9.56 8.31
CA ALA A 99 -15.09 10.78 7.49
C ALA A 99 -15.21 12.03 8.37
N LYS A 100 -16.17 12.05 9.30
CA LYS A 100 -16.37 13.13 10.28
C LYS A 100 -15.14 13.35 11.15
N LYS A 101 -14.47 12.27 11.60
CA LYS A 101 -13.25 12.38 12.40
C LYS A 101 -12.08 12.95 11.59
N THR A 102 -12.01 12.62 10.31
CA THR A 102 -11.00 13.16 9.39
C THR A 102 -11.24 14.66 9.17
N ALA A 103 -12.48 15.05 8.90
CA ALA A 103 -12.87 16.45 8.73
C ALA A 103 -12.57 17.32 9.95
N ALA A 104 -12.71 16.78 11.16
CA ALA A 104 -12.40 17.49 12.39
C ALA A 104 -10.88 17.73 12.61
N LEU A 105 -10.01 17.01 11.93
CA LEU A 105 -8.57 17.08 12.13
C LEU A 105 -7.84 17.82 11.01
N PHE A 106 -8.28 17.71 9.78
CA PHE A 106 -7.55 18.19 8.62
C PHE A 106 -8.24 19.38 7.95
N ASP A 107 -7.47 20.26 7.35
CA ASP A 107 -7.95 21.39 6.57
C ASP A 107 -8.15 21.01 5.10
N HIS A 108 -7.42 19.99 4.63
CA HIS A 108 -7.50 19.49 3.27
C HIS A 108 -7.18 18.00 3.19
N LEU A 109 -7.86 17.28 2.28
CA LEU A 109 -7.63 15.87 2.03
C LEU A 109 -7.30 15.64 0.56
N LEU A 110 -6.21 14.93 0.31
CA LEU A 110 -5.81 14.47 -1.01
C LEU A 110 -6.14 12.98 -1.14
N VAL A 111 -7.03 12.64 -2.08
CA VAL A 111 -7.56 11.27 -2.22
C VAL A 111 -7.07 10.61 -3.51
N LEU A 112 -6.97 9.29 -3.47
CA LEU A 112 -6.40 8.47 -4.54
C LEU A 112 -7.43 7.97 -5.55
N LEU A 113 -8.72 7.93 -5.17
CA LEU A 113 -9.78 7.37 -6.01
C LEU A 113 -10.84 8.43 -6.35
N PRO A 114 -11.34 8.46 -7.60
CA PRO A 114 -12.18 9.56 -8.08
C PRO A 114 -13.55 9.62 -7.40
N PHE A 115 -13.99 8.56 -6.75
CA PHE A 115 -15.27 8.48 -6.06
C PHE A 115 -15.20 8.83 -4.56
N GLU A 116 -14.01 9.09 -4.00
CA GLU A 116 -13.81 9.36 -2.58
C GLU A 116 -14.24 10.78 -2.13
N PRO A 117 -14.05 11.86 -2.92
CA PRO A 117 -14.32 13.22 -2.46
C PRO A 117 -15.71 13.41 -1.81
N PRO A 118 -16.84 12.93 -2.38
CA PRO A 118 -18.16 13.18 -1.82
C PRO A 118 -18.34 12.72 -0.38
N TYR A 119 -17.63 11.66 0.05
CA TYR A 119 -17.73 11.15 1.42
C TYR A 119 -17.14 12.10 2.47
N PHE A 120 -16.17 12.90 2.10
CA PHE A 120 -15.49 13.84 3.00
C PHE A 120 -16.03 15.26 2.86
N GLU A 121 -16.40 15.66 1.66
CA GLU A 121 -17.04 16.95 1.38
C GLU A 121 -18.41 17.06 2.09
N ALA A 122 -19.15 15.95 2.21
CA ALA A 122 -20.39 15.88 3.00
C ALA A 122 -20.16 16.20 4.49
N GLU A 123 -18.95 16.03 5.00
CA GLU A 123 -18.55 16.40 6.36
C GLU A 123 -17.84 17.76 6.42
N GLY A 124 -17.84 18.53 5.32
CA GLY A 124 -17.25 19.87 5.22
C GLY A 124 -15.74 19.90 5.03
N LEU A 125 -15.08 18.78 4.70
CA LEU A 125 -13.65 18.72 4.45
C LEU A 125 -13.33 18.99 2.97
N ALA A 126 -12.56 20.03 2.69
CA ALA A 126 -12.05 20.29 1.35
C ALA A 126 -11.23 19.08 0.86
N THR A 127 -11.63 18.50 -0.26
CA THR A 127 -11.04 17.24 -0.75
C THR A 127 -10.70 17.35 -2.24
N THR A 128 -9.51 16.90 -2.61
CA THR A 128 -9.05 16.89 -4.00
C THR A 128 -8.66 15.47 -4.42
N PHE A 129 -9.20 15.00 -5.52
CA PHE A 129 -8.71 13.80 -6.19
C PHE A 129 -7.39 14.11 -6.91
N VAL A 130 -6.34 13.38 -6.56
CA VAL A 130 -4.98 13.59 -7.10
C VAL A 130 -4.46 12.40 -7.91
N GLY A 131 -5.24 11.32 -8.02
CA GLY A 131 -4.81 10.09 -8.67
C GLY A 131 -4.00 9.17 -7.75
N HIS A 132 -3.82 7.93 -8.20
CA HIS A 132 -3.02 6.94 -7.50
C HIS A 132 -1.60 6.90 -8.09
N PRO A 133 -0.52 6.97 -7.29
CA PRO A 133 0.87 6.99 -7.79
C PRO A 133 1.24 5.82 -8.71
N VAL A 134 0.59 4.68 -8.53
CA VAL A 134 0.76 3.51 -9.39
C VAL A 134 0.38 3.79 -10.86
N MET A 135 -0.48 4.78 -11.12
CA MET A 135 -0.93 5.08 -12.48
C MET A 135 0.19 5.64 -13.36
N ASP A 136 1.18 6.31 -12.77
CA ASP A 136 2.34 6.82 -13.51
C ASP A 136 3.15 5.66 -14.12
N ASP A 137 3.27 4.54 -13.39
CA ASP A 137 3.93 3.31 -13.86
C ASP A 137 3.09 2.57 -14.91
N VAL A 138 1.74 2.67 -14.84
CA VAL A 138 0.80 1.92 -15.68
C VAL A 138 0.71 2.50 -17.10
N GLU A 139 0.77 3.80 -17.29
CA GLU A 139 0.71 4.42 -18.63
C GLU A 139 1.83 3.93 -19.55
N GLU A 140 3.05 3.81 -19.01
CA GLU A 140 4.19 3.25 -19.76
C GLU A 140 3.99 1.77 -20.13
N ALA A 141 3.29 1.02 -19.29
CA ALA A 141 2.99 -0.39 -19.51
C ALA A 141 1.94 -0.62 -20.60
N PHE A 142 0.85 0.15 -20.57
CA PHE A 142 -0.19 0.06 -21.59
C PHE A 142 0.33 0.38 -22.98
N ALA A 143 1.23 1.35 -23.10
CA ALA A 143 1.85 1.72 -24.38
C ALA A 143 2.68 0.58 -25.02
N ARG A 144 3.13 -0.39 -24.22
CA ARG A 144 3.97 -1.50 -24.68
C ARG A 144 3.21 -2.77 -25.05
N ARG A 145 1.93 -2.90 -24.69
CA ARG A 145 1.13 -4.10 -24.95
C ARG A 145 0.30 -3.96 -26.21
N THR A 146 0.58 -4.80 -27.23
CA THR A 146 -0.04 -4.73 -28.55
C THR A 146 -1.27 -5.62 -28.73
N SER A 147 -1.50 -6.63 -27.86
CA SER A 147 -2.68 -7.48 -27.93
C SER A 147 -3.09 -8.05 -26.56
N TRP A 148 -4.38 -8.35 -26.39
CA TRP A 148 -4.98 -8.97 -25.21
C TRP A 148 -5.38 -10.42 -25.45
N GLU A 149 -5.02 -10.99 -26.61
CA GLU A 149 -5.35 -12.37 -26.95
C GLU A 149 -4.38 -13.34 -26.29
N ILE A 150 -4.92 -14.38 -25.65
CA ILE A 150 -4.15 -15.48 -25.09
C ILE A 150 -3.83 -16.44 -26.22
N GLU A 151 -2.57 -16.62 -26.57
CA GLU A 151 -2.14 -17.59 -27.56
C GLU A 151 -2.34 -19.01 -27.03
N GLU A 152 -3.26 -19.78 -27.62
CA GLU A 152 -3.63 -21.14 -27.17
C GLU A 152 -2.50 -22.19 -27.21
N LYS A 153 -1.39 -21.90 -27.88
CA LYS A 153 -0.29 -22.87 -28.13
C LYS A 153 0.92 -22.71 -27.21
N LYS A 154 0.91 -21.78 -26.24
CA LYS A 154 2.01 -21.56 -25.29
C LYS A 154 1.54 -21.86 -23.88
N PRO A 155 2.44 -22.28 -22.96
CA PRO A 155 2.10 -22.33 -21.54
C PRO A 155 1.55 -20.99 -21.07
N LEU A 156 0.37 -20.99 -20.46
CA LEU A 156 -0.23 -19.78 -19.90
C LEU A 156 0.69 -19.22 -18.81
N LYS A 157 1.16 -18.00 -18.98
CA LYS A 157 1.96 -17.30 -17.98
C LYS A 157 1.04 -16.56 -17.01
N LEU A 158 1.03 -17.00 -15.78
CA LEU A 158 0.13 -16.52 -14.75
C LEU A 158 0.91 -15.84 -13.61
N ALA A 159 0.68 -14.54 -13.41
CA ALA A 159 1.16 -13.86 -12.24
C ALA A 159 0.35 -14.29 -11.00
N LEU A 160 1.03 -14.77 -9.97
CA LEU A 160 0.43 -15.13 -8.70
C LEU A 160 0.94 -14.18 -7.61
N LEU A 161 0.05 -13.31 -7.10
CA LEU A 161 0.37 -12.29 -6.13
C LEU A 161 -0.29 -12.58 -4.77
N PRO A 162 0.31 -13.47 -3.97
CA PRO A 162 -0.36 -14.01 -2.78
C PRO A 162 -0.37 -13.05 -1.58
N GLY A 163 0.30 -11.91 -1.71
CA GLY A 163 0.47 -10.93 -0.64
C GLY A 163 1.85 -10.99 0.02
N SER A 164 2.14 -9.98 0.84
CA SER A 164 3.44 -9.79 1.51
C SER A 164 3.46 -10.21 2.97
N ARG A 165 2.35 -10.77 3.52
CA ARG A 165 2.21 -11.13 4.93
C ARG A 165 1.88 -12.60 5.13
N LYS A 166 2.48 -13.23 6.15
CA LYS A 166 2.23 -14.65 6.48
C LYS A 166 0.74 -14.99 6.65
N GLY A 167 -0.03 -14.13 7.30
CA GLY A 167 -1.47 -14.32 7.48
C GLY A 167 -2.29 -14.26 6.18
N GLU A 168 -1.86 -13.44 5.22
CA GLU A 168 -2.45 -13.37 3.88
C GLU A 168 -2.14 -14.65 3.10
N LEU A 169 -0.88 -15.06 3.07
CA LEU A 169 -0.43 -16.29 2.42
C LEU A 169 -1.24 -17.51 2.91
N LYS A 170 -1.36 -17.66 4.22
CA LYS A 170 -2.10 -18.78 4.80
C LYS A 170 -3.56 -18.87 4.32
N ARG A 171 -4.20 -17.72 4.11
CA ARG A 171 -5.61 -17.67 3.65
C ARG A 171 -5.75 -17.80 2.14
N MET A 172 -4.83 -17.19 1.37
CA MET A 172 -4.98 -17.06 -0.08
C MET A 172 -4.42 -18.26 -0.85
N LEU A 173 -3.32 -18.86 -0.39
CA LEU A 173 -2.68 -19.96 -1.13
C LEU A 173 -3.60 -21.17 -1.39
N PRO A 174 -4.47 -21.62 -0.45
CA PRO A 174 -5.43 -22.69 -0.75
C PRO A 174 -6.43 -22.31 -1.86
N VAL A 175 -6.90 -21.06 -1.88
CA VAL A 175 -7.82 -20.56 -2.91
C VAL A 175 -7.12 -20.53 -4.28
N TYR A 176 -5.89 -20.04 -4.31
CA TYR A 176 -5.09 -19.99 -5.52
C TYR A 176 -4.78 -21.38 -6.08
N HIS A 177 -4.47 -22.34 -5.20
CA HIS A 177 -4.25 -23.73 -5.63
C HIS A 177 -5.50 -24.35 -6.27
N ALA A 178 -6.66 -24.18 -5.65
CA ALA A 178 -7.93 -24.65 -6.21
C ALA A 178 -8.26 -23.99 -7.56
N THR A 179 -8.00 -22.69 -7.68
CA THR A 179 -8.18 -21.93 -8.92
C THR A 179 -7.21 -22.41 -10.00
N LEU A 180 -5.93 -22.56 -9.67
CA LEU A 180 -4.89 -23.06 -10.57
C LEU A 180 -5.25 -24.45 -11.13
N THR A 181 -5.77 -25.34 -10.28
CA THR A 181 -6.22 -26.68 -10.72
C THR A 181 -7.32 -26.59 -11.78
N ARG A 182 -8.25 -25.64 -11.66
CA ARG A 182 -9.30 -25.40 -12.66
C ARG A 182 -8.75 -24.78 -13.95
N LEU A 183 -7.82 -23.82 -13.80
CA LEU A 183 -7.18 -23.19 -14.95
C LEU A 183 -6.35 -24.19 -15.76
N LYS A 184 -5.61 -25.09 -15.11
CA LYS A 184 -4.88 -26.17 -15.79
C LYS A 184 -5.79 -27.08 -16.62
N LYS A 185 -6.98 -27.38 -16.13
CA LYS A 185 -7.96 -28.18 -16.89
C LYS A 185 -8.45 -27.46 -18.15
N ARG A 186 -8.50 -26.12 -18.13
CA ARG A 186 -9.03 -25.31 -19.25
C ARG A 186 -7.94 -24.92 -20.25
N TYR A 187 -6.76 -24.54 -19.77
CA TYR A 187 -5.70 -23.94 -20.58
C TYR A 187 -4.45 -24.83 -20.73
N GLY A 188 -4.42 -25.99 -20.09
CA GLY A 188 -3.27 -26.89 -20.16
C GLY A 188 -2.13 -26.47 -19.23
N GLU A 189 -0.91 -26.39 -19.79
CA GLU A 189 0.27 -26.03 -19.00
C GLU A 189 0.27 -24.58 -18.58
N ILE A 190 0.69 -24.32 -17.31
CA ILE A 190 0.77 -23.00 -16.73
C ILE A 190 2.14 -22.80 -16.10
N GLU A 191 2.77 -21.68 -16.41
CA GLU A 191 3.99 -21.18 -15.76
C GLU A 191 3.60 -20.07 -14.78
N LEU A 192 3.95 -20.23 -13.50
CA LEU A 192 3.69 -19.21 -12.49
C LEU A 192 4.87 -18.24 -12.36
N MET A 193 4.56 -16.96 -12.44
CA MET A 193 5.44 -15.87 -12.03
C MET A 193 4.96 -15.38 -10.67
N ILE A 194 5.79 -15.46 -9.63
CA ILE A 194 5.38 -15.14 -8.26
C ILE A 194 6.24 -13.99 -7.72
N PRO A 195 5.85 -12.74 -7.98
CA PRO A 195 6.48 -11.58 -7.38
C PRO A 195 6.29 -11.60 -5.86
N THR A 196 7.38 -11.46 -5.12
CA THR A 196 7.35 -11.54 -3.66
C THR A 196 8.41 -10.65 -3.01
N THR A 197 8.51 -10.69 -1.69
CA THR A 197 9.62 -10.07 -0.96
C THR A 197 10.62 -11.13 -0.55
N GLN A 198 11.89 -10.76 -0.38
CA GLN A 198 12.93 -11.67 0.10
C GLN A 198 12.51 -12.43 1.36
N ALA A 199 11.86 -11.73 2.30
CA ALA A 199 11.38 -12.31 3.56
C ALA A 199 10.29 -13.40 3.37
N MET A 200 9.58 -13.40 2.24
CA MET A 200 8.49 -14.34 1.98
C MET A 200 8.87 -15.48 1.03
N GLU A 201 10.00 -15.41 0.34
CA GLU A 201 10.42 -16.41 -0.65
C GLU A 201 10.37 -17.83 -0.12
N GLU A 202 11.03 -18.08 1.01
CA GLU A 202 11.13 -19.41 1.58
C GLU A 202 9.76 -19.94 2.07
N VAL A 203 8.93 -19.05 2.60
CA VAL A 203 7.56 -19.40 3.04
C VAL A 203 6.70 -19.80 1.84
N ILE A 204 6.78 -19.04 0.75
CA ILE A 204 6.04 -19.33 -0.48
C ILE A 204 6.57 -20.61 -1.12
N ARG A 205 7.88 -20.77 -1.26
CA ARG A 205 8.53 -21.95 -1.82
C ARG A 205 8.04 -23.24 -1.14
N LYS A 206 8.04 -23.28 0.19
CA LYS A 206 7.53 -24.41 0.95
C LYS A 206 6.04 -24.67 0.73
N ALA A 207 5.25 -23.61 0.66
CA ALA A 207 3.81 -23.73 0.54
C ALA A 207 3.35 -24.21 -0.85
N ILE A 208 4.08 -23.86 -1.92
CA ILE A 208 3.71 -24.22 -3.30
C ILE A 208 4.42 -25.49 -3.81
N ALA A 209 5.44 -25.98 -3.11
CA ALA A 209 6.14 -27.22 -3.50
C ALA A 209 5.20 -28.39 -3.84
N PRO A 210 4.09 -28.63 -3.10
CA PRO A 210 3.16 -29.70 -3.40
C PRO A 210 2.27 -29.47 -4.64
N TRP A 211 2.33 -28.30 -5.29
CA TRP A 211 1.41 -27.95 -6.39
C TRP A 211 1.80 -28.55 -7.74
N HIS A 212 3.01 -29.10 -7.86
CA HIS A 212 3.54 -29.69 -9.08
C HIS A 212 3.34 -28.79 -10.31
N VAL A 213 3.78 -27.55 -10.19
CA VAL A 213 3.66 -26.51 -11.23
C VAL A 213 5.03 -25.86 -11.46
N THR A 214 5.30 -25.50 -12.69
CA THR A 214 6.49 -24.68 -13.01
C THR A 214 6.31 -23.27 -12.45
N TYR A 215 7.27 -22.75 -11.70
CA TYR A 215 7.18 -21.42 -11.13
C TYR A 215 8.53 -20.71 -11.05
N ARG A 216 8.48 -19.38 -11.00
CA ARG A 216 9.60 -18.49 -10.69
C ARG A 216 9.22 -17.56 -9.56
N LEU A 217 10.03 -17.53 -8.50
CA LEU A 217 9.94 -16.53 -7.44
C LEU A 217 10.78 -15.32 -7.84
N ILE A 218 10.24 -14.11 -7.69
CA ILE A 218 10.87 -12.88 -8.13
C ILE A 218 10.82 -11.88 -6.96
N SER A 219 11.98 -11.62 -6.34
CA SER A 219 12.11 -10.68 -5.22
C SER A 219 12.83 -9.38 -5.60
N ASP A 220 13.55 -9.36 -6.71
CA ASP A 220 14.16 -8.16 -7.25
C ASP A 220 13.08 -7.15 -7.71
N PRO A 221 13.12 -5.87 -7.26
CA PRO A 221 12.09 -4.89 -7.58
C PRO A 221 11.92 -4.60 -9.08
N ILE A 222 13.03 -4.55 -9.84
CA ILE A 222 13.00 -4.26 -11.28
C ILE A 222 12.43 -5.46 -12.05
N LEU A 223 12.84 -6.67 -11.68
CA LEU A 223 12.33 -7.89 -12.29
C LEU A 223 10.86 -8.15 -11.95
N LYS A 224 10.39 -7.72 -10.77
CA LYS A 224 8.96 -7.77 -10.42
C LYS A 224 8.11 -7.00 -11.41
N GLN A 225 8.43 -5.73 -11.62
CA GLN A 225 7.68 -4.88 -12.55
C GLN A 225 7.67 -5.50 -13.96
N ARG A 226 8.81 -5.94 -14.44
CA ARG A 226 8.91 -6.62 -15.75
C ARG A 226 8.10 -7.91 -15.82
N SER A 227 7.98 -8.65 -14.71
CA SER A 227 7.23 -9.91 -14.69
C SER A 227 5.74 -9.71 -14.86
N TYR A 228 5.18 -8.60 -14.43
CA TYR A 228 3.75 -8.28 -14.63
C TYR A 228 3.43 -8.18 -16.13
N TYR A 229 4.28 -7.52 -16.90
CA TYR A 229 4.10 -7.35 -18.34
C TYR A 229 4.32 -8.63 -19.15
N ALA A 230 5.05 -9.58 -18.59
CA ALA A 230 5.33 -10.86 -19.24
C ALA A 230 4.21 -11.91 -19.02
N CYS A 231 3.19 -11.59 -18.22
CA CYS A 231 2.10 -12.50 -17.89
C CYS A 231 0.86 -12.24 -18.73
N ASP A 232 0.11 -13.32 -19.05
CA ASP A 232 -1.15 -13.27 -19.78
C ASP A 232 -2.32 -12.95 -18.84
N LEU A 233 -2.27 -13.46 -17.62
CA LEU A 233 -3.27 -13.27 -16.55
C LEU A 233 -2.60 -13.06 -15.21
N ALA A 234 -3.36 -12.49 -14.26
CA ALA A 234 -2.93 -12.34 -12.87
C ALA A 234 -4.01 -12.85 -11.90
N MET A 235 -3.58 -13.55 -10.87
CA MET A 235 -4.37 -13.84 -9.67
C MET A 235 -3.87 -12.98 -8.54
N VAL A 236 -4.68 -12.00 -8.15
CA VAL A 236 -4.32 -11.00 -7.13
C VAL A 236 -5.30 -11.00 -5.97
N LYS A 237 -4.80 -10.64 -4.80
CA LYS A 237 -5.65 -10.26 -3.68
C LYS A 237 -6.09 -8.80 -3.87
N SER A 238 -7.33 -8.48 -3.53
CA SER A 238 -7.79 -7.08 -3.49
C SER A 238 -6.84 -6.20 -2.64
N GLY A 239 -6.48 -5.05 -3.16
CA GLY A 239 -5.56 -4.07 -2.56
C GLY A 239 -4.78 -3.33 -3.64
N THR A 240 -3.81 -2.52 -3.26
CA THR A 240 -2.96 -1.70 -4.16
C THR A 240 -2.33 -2.52 -5.29
N ILE A 241 -1.91 -3.74 -5.00
CA ILE A 241 -1.31 -4.66 -5.98
C ILE A 241 -2.24 -5.00 -7.17
N ALA A 242 -3.54 -4.80 -7.03
CA ALA A 242 -4.50 -5.01 -8.12
C ALA A 242 -4.51 -3.84 -9.11
N LEU A 243 -3.84 -2.74 -8.81
CA LEU A 243 -3.66 -1.58 -9.67
C LEU A 243 -2.31 -1.61 -10.42
N GLU A 244 -1.32 -2.35 -9.90
CA GLU A 244 -0.04 -2.61 -10.55
C GLU A 244 -0.21 -3.62 -11.72
#